data_dddc396d7baa12a9632f9deb0ad3121c
#
_entry.id   dddc396d7baa12a9632f9deb0ad3121c
#
_cell.length_a   1.000
_cell.length_b   1.000
_cell.length_c   1.000
_cell.angle_alpha   90.00
_cell.angle_beta   90.00
_cell.angle_gamma   90.00
#
_symmetry.space_group_name_H-M   'P 1'
#
loop_
_entity.id
_entity.type
_entity.pdbx_description
1 polymer ?
#
loop_
_entity_poly.entity_id
_entity_poly.type
_entity_poly.pdbx_seq_one_letter_code
_entity_poly.pdbx_strand_id
1 'polypeptide(L)'
;MSEFSIAIPTHDRGENGPKWLKELFESLKVQTFQDFDIVISDQSKNDLILDACKEYSDDFEFTYVRYEGDVPCENINVALKECTGKIIKVMFSDDILVAMDALEILHKEYENGCKWAFSGFCGTKDLSLIHI
;
A
#
# COMPACT_ATOMS: atom_id res chain seq x y z
N MET A 1 -17.94 -0.29 0.89
CA MET A 1 -16.95 0.03 -0.17
C MET A 1 -16.17 1.27 0.24
N SER A 2 -14.85 1.16 0.28
CA SER A 2 -13.99 2.27 0.75
C SER A 2 -13.83 3.36 -0.31
N GLU A 3 -13.47 4.57 0.10
CA GLU A 3 -13.13 5.65 -0.84
C GLU A 3 -11.83 5.35 -1.58
N PHE A 4 -10.80 4.88 -0.85
CA PHE A 4 -9.54 4.45 -1.45
C PHE A 4 -9.41 2.94 -1.46
N SER A 5 -8.78 2.41 -2.51
CA SER A 5 -8.10 1.12 -2.47
C SER A 5 -6.61 1.37 -2.62
N ILE A 6 -5.84 0.94 -1.62
CA ILE A 6 -4.37 1.03 -1.66
C ILE A 6 -3.86 -0.27 -2.28
N ALA A 7 -3.37 -0.19 -3.50
CA ALA A 7 -2.88 -1.34 -4.26
C ALA A 7 -1.37 -1.50 -4.01
N ILE A 8 -0.98 -2.63 -3.42
CA ILE A 8 0.40 -2.88 -3.03
C ILE A 8 0.87 -4.20 -3.66
N PRO A 9 1.61 -4.13 -4.78
CA PRO A 9 2.29 -5.31 -5.29
C PRO A 9 3.49 -5.63 -4.38
N THR A 10 3.64 -6.89 -4.00
CA THR A 10 4.65 -7.31 -3.03
C THR A 10 5.49 -8.46 -3.53
N HIS A 11 6.67 -8.58 -2.93
CA HIS A 11 7.57 -9.71 -3.04
C HIS A 11 8.31 -9.84 -1.69
N ASP A 12 8.62 -11.05 -1.27
CA ASP A 12 9.28 -11.28 0.02
C ASP A 12 10.71 -10.69 0.09
N ARG A 13 11.41 -10.60 -1.05
CA ARG A 13 12.77 -10.04 -1.12
C ARG A 13 13.68 -10.61 -0.03
N GLY A 14 13.67 -11.95 0.13
CA GLY A 14 14.21 -12.59 1.30
C GLY A 14 13.37 -12.19 2.53
N GLU A 15 14.01 -11.77 3.59
CA GLU A 15 13.30 -11.39 4.83
C GLU A 15 12.94 -9.90 4.88
N ASN A 16 13.40 -9.08 3.92
CA ASN A 16 13.20 -7.64 3.94
C ASN A 16 11.80 -7.21 3.52
N GLY A 17 11.17 -7.96 2.63
CA GLY A 17 9.84 -7.62 2.13
C GLY A 17 8.80 -7.44 3.25
N PRO A 18 8.65 -8.43 4.16
CA PRO A 18 7.73 -8.29 5.29
C PRO A 18 8.04 -7.12 6.21
N LYS A 19 9.30 -6.84 6.47
CA LYS A 19 9.74 -5.72 7.30
C LYS A 19 9.30 -4.39 6.69
N TRP A 20 9.59 -4.19 5.41
CA TRP A 20 9.22 -2.96 4.70
C TRP A 20 7.70 -2.79 4.64
N LEU A 21 6.99 -3.88 4.38
CA LEU A 21 5.53 -3.86 4.33
C LEU A 21 4.92 -3.42 5.67
N LYS A 22 5.46 -3.91 6.78
CA LYS A 22 5.01 -3.50 8.12
C LYS A 22 5.28 -2.01 8.36
N GLU A 23 6.40 -1.48 7.91
CA GLU A 23 6.70 -0.05 7.98
C GLU A 23 5.68 0.77 7.19
N LEU A 24 5.30 0.31 6.00
CA LEU A 24 4.23 0.93 5.22
C LEU A 24 2.90 0.89 5.98
N PHE A 25 2.54 -0.25 6.56
CA PHE A 25 1.30 -0.38 7.34
C PHE A 25 1.28 0.60 8.53
N GLU A 26 2.39 0.75 9.23
CA GLU A 26 2.46 1.73 10.31
C GLU A 26 2.26 3.16 9.80
N SER A 27 2.78 3.50 8.62
CA SER A 27 2.54 4.82 8.02
C SER A 27 1.07 5.02 7.60
N LEU A 28 0.36 3.96 7.24
CA LEU A 28 -1.06 4.01 6.93
C LEU A 28 -1.93 4.14 8.19
N LYS A 29 -1.54 3.50 9.29
CA LYS A 29 -2.29 3.57 10.56
C LYS A 29 -2.43 4.99 11.11
N VAL A 30 -1.43 5.83 10.88
CA VAL A 30 -1.40 7.20 11.40
C VAL A 30 -2.00 8.23 10.46
N GLN A 31 -2.50 7.82 9.31
CA GLN A 31 -3.13 8.76 8.38
C GLN A 31 -4.41 9.36 8.97
N THR A 32 -4.62 10.65 8.74
CA THR A 32 -5.83 11.33 9.21
C THR A 32 -7.08 10.87 8.47
N PHE A 33 -6.94 10.40 7.22
CA PHE A 33 -8.02 9.83 6.44
C PHE A 33 -7.92 8.31 6.48
N GLN A 34 -8.95 7.63 7.00
CA GLN A 34 -8.93 6.18 7.23
C GLN A 34 -9.92 5.39 6.39
N ASP A 35 -10.67 6.02 5.49
CA ASP A 35 -11.63 5.31 4.65
C ASP A 35 -10.93 4.68 3.44
N PHE A 36 -10.18 3.63 3.71
CA PHE A 36 -9.46 2.87 2.69
C PHE A 36 -9.44 1.37 3.02
N ASP A 37 -9.33 0.57 1.99
CA ASP A 37 -8.97 -0.84 2.08
C ASP A 37 -7.60 -1.07 1.44
N ILE A 38 -7.00 -2.21 1.71
CA ILE A 38 -5.68 -2.58 1.20
C ILE A 38 -5.80 -3.82 0.32
N VAL A 39 -5.27 -3.73 -0.88
CA VAL A 39 -5.20 -4.85 -1.82
C VAL A 39 -3.74 -5.26 -1.98
N ILE A 40 -3.43 -6.49 -1.62
CA ILE A 40 -2.09 -7.06 -1.74
C ILE A 40 -2.07 -8.07 -2.88
N SER A 41 -1.20 -7.88 -3.84
CA SER A 41 -0.85 -8.92 -4.80
C SER A 41 0.57 -9.39 -4.51
N ASP A 42 0.71 -10.67 -4.19
CA ASP A 42 1.95 -11.23 -3.66
C ASP A 42 2.62 -12.15 -4.67
N GLN A 43 3.80 -11.76 -5.13
CA GLN A 43 4.60 -12.52 -6.10
C GLN A 43 5.52 -13.53 -5.42
N SER A 44 5.64 -13.52 -4.10
CA SER A 44 6.52 -14.45 -3.39
C SER A 44 5.99 -15.88 -3.43
N LYS A 45 6.89 -16.84 -3.18
CA LYS A 45 6.58 -18.27 -3.20
C LYS A 45 6.40 -18.86 -1.80
N ASN A 46 6.40 -18.00 -0.78
CA ASN A 46 6.22 -18.39 0.62
C ASN A 46 5.10 -17.56 1.24
N ASP A 47 4.83 -17.73 2.52
CA ASP A 47 3.74 -17.08 3.23
C ASP A 47 4.18 -15.88 4.09
N LEU A 48 5.41 -15.39 3.92
CA LEU A 48 5.94 -14.29 4.75
C LEU A 48 5.13 -13.01 4.62
N ILE A 49 4.73 -12.64 3.40
CA ILE A 49 3.88 -11.47 3.15
C ILE A 49 2.48 -11.69 3.72
N LEU A 50 1.90 -12.86 3.48
CA LEU A 50 0.59 -13.21 4.02
C LEU A 50 0.57 -13.14 5.54
N ASP A 51 1.60 -13.67 6.19
CA ASP A 51 1.73 -13.63 7.65
C ASP A 51 1.85 -12.19 8.17
N ALA A 52 2.58 -11.32 7.46
CA ALA A 52 2.64 -9.91 7.81
C ALA A 52 1.26 -9.24 7.73
N CYS A 53 0.48 -9.55 6.70
CA CYS A 53 -0.89 -9.04 6.59
C CYS A 53 -1.78 -9.52 7.74
N LYS A 54 -1.64 -10.78 8.14
CA LYS A 54 -2.43 -11.35 9.26
C LYS A 54 -2.16 -10.63 10.58
N GLU A 55 -0.95 -10.16 10.82
CA GLU A 55 -0.63 -9.37 12.02
C GLU A 55 -1.41 -8.06 12.09
N TYR A 56 -1.84 -7.52 10.95
CA TYR A 56 -2.57 -6.26 10.86
C TYR A 56 -4.05 -6.45 10.52
N SER A 57 -4.57 -7.66 10.62
CA SER A 57 -5.96 -7.98 10.24
C SER A 57 -7.02 -7.23 11.06
N ASP A 58 -6.69 -6.84 12.28
CA ASP A 58 -7.59 -6.04 13.12
C ASP A 58 -7.52 -4.53 12.80
N ASP A 59 -6.45 -4.09 12.12
CA ASP A 59 -6.23 -2.69 11.81
C ASP A 59 -6.78 -2.28 10.44
N PHE A 60 -6.77 -3.20 9.47
CA PHE A 60 -7.14 -2.91 8.08
C PHE A 60 -8.02 -4.00 7.48
N GLU A 61 -8.82 -3.61 6.50
CA GLU A 61 -9.53 -4.51 5.62
C GLU A 61 -8.62 -4.88 4.45
N PHE A 62 -8.29 -6.17 4.31
CA PHE A 62 -7.39 -6.67 3.28
C PHE A 62 -8.10 -7.50 2.23
N THR A 63 -7.65 -7.36 0.97
CA THR A 63 -7.84 -8.35 -0.09
C THR A 63 -6.44 -8.86 -0.46
N TYR A 64 -6.20 -10.16 -0.29
CA TYR A 64 -4.90 -10.76 -0.59
C TYR A 64 -5.05 -11.70 -1.79
N VAL A 65 -4.21 -11.51 -2.80
CA VAL A 65 -4.16 -12.36 -4.00
C VAL A 65 -2.71 -12.75 -4.27
N ARG A 66 -2.50 -14.02 -4.55
CA ARG A 66 -1.17 -14.50 -4.96
C ARG A 66 -1.03 -14.42 -6.48
N TYR A 67 0.07 -13.84 -6.93
CA TYR A 67 0.47 -13.82 -8.33
C TYR A 67 1.61 -14.81 -8.52
N GLU A 68 1.40 -15.83 -9.37
CA GLU A 68 2.37 -16.91 -9.57
C GLU A 68 3.33 -16.67 -10.73
N GLY A 69 3.26 -15.53 -11.42
CA GLY A 69 4.16 -15.17 -12.51
C GLY A 69 5.46 -14.52 -12.03
N ASP A 70 6.28 -14.12 -12.99
CA ASP A 70 7.60 -13.53 -12.73
C ASP A 70 7.71 -12.08 -13.22
N VAL A 71 6.63 -11.49 -13.73
CA VAL A 71 6.64 -10.16 -14.34
C VAL A 71 6.08 -9.12 -13.36
N PRO A 72 6.91 -8.18 -12.83
CA PRO A 72 6.45 -7.22 -11.83
C PRO A 72 5.26 -6.35 -12.27
N CYS A 73 5.21 -5.93 -13.52
CA CYS A 73 4.10 -5.11 -13.99
C CYS A 73 2.79 -5.91 -14.08
N GLU A 74 2.84 -7.20 -14.29
CA GLU A 74 1.65 -8.06 -14.22
C GLU A 74 1.16 -8.19 -12.78
N ASN A 75 2.08 -8.24 -11.82
CA ASN A 75 1.73 -8.27 -10.40
C ASN A 75 0.96 -7.01 -10.00
N ILE A 76 1.40 -5.83 -10.45
CA ILE A 76 0.66 -4.58 -10.23
C ILE A 76 -0.74 -4.67 -10.82
N ASN A 77 -0.88 -5.19 -12.04
CA ASN A 77 -2.18 -5.32 -12.69
C ASN A 77 -3.12 -6.26 -11.94
N VAL A 78 -2.59 -7.31 -11.33
CA VAL A 78 -3.39 -8.21 -10.48
C VAL A 78 -3.98 -7.43 -9.29
N ALA A 79 -3.17 -6.61 -8.61
CA ALA A 79 -3.66 -5.77 -7.53
C ALA A 79 -4.73 -4.78 -8.02
N LEU A 80 -4.48 -4.10 -9.14
CA LEU A 80 -5.42 -3.11 -9.68
C LEU A 80 -6.80 -3.70 -10.00
N LYS A 81 -6.85 -4.93 -10.51
CA LYS A 81 -8.11 -5.60 -10.84
C LYS A 81 -8.98 -5.87 -9.61
N GLU A 82 -8.38 -6.04 -8.46
CA GLU A 82 -9.11 -6.33 -7.22
C GLU A 82 -9.56 -5.06 -6.49
N CYS A 83 -9.13 -3.89 -6.93
CA CYS A 83 -9.50 -2.62 -6.29
C CYS A 83 -10.93 -2.24 -6.59
N THR A 84 -11.68 -1.86 -5.56
CA THR A 84 -13.09 -1.45 -5.65
C THR A 84 -13.33 0.00 -5.21
N GLY A 85 -12.34 0.65 -4.61
CA GLY A 85 -12.43 2.05 -4.19
C GLY A 85 -12.59 3.01 -5.35
N LYS A 86 -13.14 4.19 -5.07
CA LYS A 86 -13.28 5.25 -6.08
C LYS A 86 -11.93 5.80 -6.51
N ILE A 87 -10.96 5.79 -5.62
CA ILE A 87 -9.60 6.23 -5.85
C ILE A 87 -8.68 5.04 -5.63
N ILE A 88 -7.79 4.81 -6.58
CA ILE A 88 -6.78 3.76 -6.45
C ILE A 88 -5.43 4.44 -6.24
N LYS A 89 -4.78 4.10 -5.14
CA LYS A 89 -3.41 4.52 -4.87
C LYS A 89 -2.48 3.33 -4.93
N VAL A 90 -1.56 3.35 -5.87
CA VAL A 90 -0.51 2.32 -5.95
C VAL A 90 0.63 2.71 -5.01
N MET A 91 1.05 1.77 -4.18
CA MET A 91 2.24 1.92 -3.33
C MET A 91 3.08 0.65 -3.42
N PHE A 92 4.38 0.80 -3.45
CA PHE A 92 5.28 -0.35 -3.39
C PHE A 92 5.59 -0.69 -1.94
N SER A 93 5.94 -1.94 -1.68
CA SER A 93 6.09 -2.43 -0.30
C SER A 93 7.22 -1.75 0.49
N ASP A 94 8.17 -1.12 -0.19
CA ASP A 94 9.27 -0.37 0.43
C ASP A 94 9.02 1.15 0.50
N ASP A 95 7.81 1.58 0.17
CA ASP A 95 7.39 2.98 0.30
C ASP A 95 6.69 3.22 1.64
N ILE A 96 6.67 4.47 2.08
CA ILE A 96 5.87 4.91 3.21
C ILE A 96 5.25 6.27 2.89
N LEU A 97 4.14 6.59 3.56
CA LEU A 97 3.57 7.93 3.53
C LEU A 97 4.20 8.76 4.65
N VAL A 98 4.96 9.79 4.27
CA VAL A 98 5.70 10.63 5.23
C VAL A 98 4.76 11.58 5.97
N ALA A 99 3.81 12.20 5.25
CA ALA A 99 2.86 13.13 5.84
C ALA A 99 1.62 12.39 6.35
N MET A 100 1.17 12.72 7.55
CA MET A 100 0.00 12.10 8.19
C MET A 100 -1.32 12.44 7.48
N ASP A 101 -1.36 13.52 6.70
CA ASP A 101 -2.53 13.97 5.95
C ASP A 101 -2.44 13.71 4.44
N ALA A 102 -1.54 12.84 4.01
CA ALA A 102 -1.32 12.57 2.59
C ALA A 102 -2.59 12.09 1.88
N LEU A 103 -3.30 11.13 2.46
CA LEU A 103 -4.54 10.60 1.87
C LEU A 103 -5.66 11.62 1.93
N GLU A 104 -5.73 12.42 2.99
CA GLU A 104 -6.73 13.49 3.10
C GLU A 104 -6.55 14.54 2.00
N ILE A 105 -5.31 14.94 1.72
CA ILE A 105 -5.00 15.89 0.64
C ILE A 105 -5.41 15.30 -0.71
N LEU A 106 -5.07 14.06 -0.99
CA LEU A 106 -5.45 13.39 -2.23
C LEU A 106 -6.96 13.29 -2.38
N HIS A 107 -7.66 12.99 -1.30
CA HIS A 107 -9.13 12.91 -1.31
C HIS A 107 -9.77 14.26 -1.65
N LYS A 108 -9.24 15.35 -1.07
CA LYS A 108 -9.71 16.71 -1.38
C LYS A 108 -9.51 17.06 -2.86
N GLU A 109 -8.37 16.69 -3.42
CA GLU A 109 -8.11 16.93 -4.84
C GLU A 109 -9.08 16.13 -5.72
N TYR A 110 -9.39 14.90 -5.36
CA TYR A 110 -10.40 14.10 -6.05
C TYR A 110 -11.77 14.77 -5.98
N GLU A 111 -12.20 15.25 -4.83
CA GLU A 111 -13.46 15.95 -4.66
C GLU A 111 -13.53 17.25 -5.50
N ASN A 112 -12.38 17.88 -5.74
CA ASN A 112 -12.25 19.07 -6.58
C ASN A 112 -12.17 18.74 -8.07
N GLY A 113 -12.35 17.50 -8.47
CA GLY A 113 -12.40 17.07 -9.86
C GLY A 113 -11.11 16.54 -10.45
N CYS A 114 -10.05 16.39 -9.67
CA CYS A 114 -8.80 15.79 -10.12
C CYS A 114 -9.02 14.31 -10.44
N LYS A 115 -8.59 13.87 -11.63
CA LYS A 115 -8.79 12.49 -12.07
C LYS A 115 -7.55 11.61 -11.90
N TRP A 116 -6.38 12.21 -11.84
CA TRP A 116 -5.13 11.52 -11.57
C TRP A 116 -4.12 12.48 -10.96
N ALA A 117 -3.25 11.96 -10.15
CA ALA A 117 -2.21 12.75 -9.50
C ALA A 117 -1.03 11.86 -9.15
N PHE A 118 0.13 12.47 -8.96
CA PHE A 118 1.27 11.82 -8.34
C PHE A 118 1.90 12.81 -7.36
N SER A 119 2.47 12.26 -6.29
CA SER A 119 3.18 13.06 -5.29
C SER A 119 4.68 12.99 -5.50
N GLY A 120 5.38 13.97 -4.99
CA GLY A 120 6.84 13.93 -4.90
C GLY A 120 7.29 12.81 -3.96
N PHE A 121 8.54 12.41 -4.07
CA PHE A 121 9.13 11.43 -3.16
C PHE A 121 10.56 11.86 -2.82
N CYS A 122 11.05 11.36 -1.69
CA CYS A 122 12.46 11.44 -1.33
C CYS A 122 12.93 10.06 -0.88
N GLY A 123 14.17 9.74 -1.20
CA GLY A 123 14.77 8.48 -0.74
C GLY A 123 15.42 8.67 0.62
N THR A 124 15.27 7.66 1.47
CA THR A 124 16.00 7.59 2.73
C THR A 124 16.42 6.16 3.01
N LYS A 125 17.55 6.01 3.65
CA LYS A 125 18.04 4.70 4.13
C LYS A 125 17.79 4.52 5.62
N ASP A 126 17.39 5.59 6.30
CA ASP A 126 17.20 5.59 7.74
C ASP A 126 15.88 6.25 8.10
N LEU A 127 14.91 5.42 8.48
CA LEU A 127 13.57 5.87 8.86
C LEU A 127 13.57 6.69 10.16
N SER A 128 14.64 6.64 10.95
CA SER A 128 14.74 7.49 12.14
C SER A 128 14.77 8.98 11.80
N LEU A 129 15.06 9.33 10.55
CA LEU A 129 15.05 10.71 10.06
C LEU A 129 13.64 11.18 9.67
N ILE A 130 12.64 10.29 9.68
CA ILE A 130 11.27 10.60 9.30
C ILE A 130 10.38 10.53 10.54
N HIS A 131 9.67 11.62 10.81
CA HIS A 131 8.67 11.67 11.89
C HIS A 131 7.32 11.19 11.35
N ILE A 132 6.99 9.97 11.73
CA ILE A 132 5.71 9.35 11.37
C ILE A 132 4.75 9.43 12.55
#